data_bd995bade23bb2514407d5f62a09f5c7
#
_entry.id   bd995bade23bb2514407d5f62a09f5c7
#
_cell.length_a   1.000
_cell.length_b   1.000
_cell.length_c   1.000
_cell.angle_alpha   90.00
_cell.angle_beta   90.00
_cell.angle_gamma   90.00
#
_symmetry.space_group_name_H-M   'P 1'
#
loop_
_entity.id
_entity.type
_entity.pdbx_description
1 polymer ?
#
loop_
_entity_poly.entity_id
_entity_poly.type
_entity_poly.pdbx_seq_one_letter_code
_entity_poly.pdbx_strand_id
1 'polypeptide(L)'
;MEKKVHFKLHKVKKHWVTIAVTGLALGLSFAGLSYASAEEEPTPVNETTVEAIIKEGAIDVDAPTTSETTAKPAENTATTASSEAATVSEAPVASSEVASTETVSEKPSSEVTSTASSEAANSETTHSEVSASPEVIEKTVVTGGQYTSDDQGNWYYVKDGKALTGLQTIDYVDVYFDADGKQVKDDTRQIDGSTYHFAKDSGQITRNAFASDKMGNWYYFGQDGKALTGKQIVDNFTLYFYPNGVQAKDAFVILDGNTYYFQKDSGQLISNRYWSDDEGNWYYSDKDGRLLIGAQTVDFVNVYFYDDGVQVKGDFAPNGHYYDKDSGALVTNRYVEKDGKWYYVNDKGDKLIGAQTIDGVEVYFDKDGIQAKGVFANADHFYDKDTGAAVRDQIVEVDGKRYYVGPDGRKVYSGTHIVHGEEVNLIVGDGHQGFGEFTYYADSGDYIGFDGKKVTKAGFVKTKDNHWYYLDGKGNKLVSVQVIDGELYYFGLPTRKYYYGMQSRGELIYAYYSDTIPNSSHIYYLDEATGAALKNQYHEWEGSWYYFGPNWYALTGEQTIDNVPVYFHSNGKQAKGELVTVDGKIHYYDANSGARLSNIDITIKGQTYHFDADGNGTLIS
;
A
#
# COMPACT_ATOMS: atom_id res chain seq x y z
N MET A 1 -23.60 24.62 -14.26
CA MET A 1 -24.04 23.82 -13.08
C MET A 1 -22.82 23.60 -12.20
N GLU A 2 -22.68 24.44 -11.20
CA GLU A 2 -21.61 24.32 -10.20
C GLU A 2 -21.92 23.12 -9.29
N LYS A 3 -20.98 22.17 -9.19
CA LYS A 3 -21.06 21.06 -8.25
C LYS A 3 -20.57 21.54 -6.89
N LYS A 4 -21.49 21.74 -5.94
CA LYS A 4 -21.13 21.93 -4.53
C LYS A 4 -20.67 20.60 -3.96
N VAL A 5 -19.41 20.53 -3.52
CA VAL A 5 -18.86 19.41 -2.76
C VAL A 5 -19.14 19.66 -1.28
N HIS A 6 -19.89 18.77 -0.65
CA HIS A 6 -20.11 18.83 0.80
C HIS A 6 -19.12 17.92 1.52
N PHE A 7 -18.34 18.48 2.42
CA PHE A 7 -17.45 17.74 3.31
C PHE A 7 -18.15 17.48 4.64
N LYS A 8 -18.09 16.25 5.13
CA LYS A 8 -18.58 15.86 6.45
C LYS A 8 -17.38 15.40 7.31
N LEU A 9 -17.16 16.07 8.42
CA LEU A 9 -16.08 15.76 9.37
C LEU A 9 -16.55 14.66 10.33
N HIS A 10 -15.78 13.57 10.41
CA HIS A 10 -15.97 12.49 11.38
C HIS A 10 -14.76 12.35 12.30
N LYS A 11 -15.00 12.29 13.60
CA LYS A 11 -13.97 12.11 14.63
C LYS A 11 -13.71 10.64 14.88
N VAL A 12 -12.51 10.16 14.54
CA VAL A 12 -12.06 8.80 14.83
C VAL A 12 -10.81 8.88 15.71
N LYS A 13 -10.90 8.43 16.98
CA LYS A 13 -9.79 8.32 17.94
C LYS A 13 -8.85 9.54 17.99
N LYS A 14 -9.34 10.70 18.38
CA LYS A 14 -8.58 11.95 18.52
C LYS A 14 -8.08 12.64 17.22
N HIS A 15 -8.38 12.10 16.03
CA HIS A 15 -8.07 12.75 14.77
C HIS A 15 -9.35 12.99 13.97
N TRP A 16 -9.43 14.13 13.27
CA TRP A 16 -10.51 14.44 12.35
C TRP A 16 -10.11 13.95 10.95
N VAL A 17 -10.97 13.15 10.31
CA VAL A 17 -10.77 12.69 8.93
C VAL A 17 -11.83 13.33 8.06
N THR A 18 -11.40 14.01 7.02
CA THR A 18 -12.31 14.59 6.02
C THR A 18 -12.62 13.55 4.95
N ILE A 19 -13.87 13.13 4.86
CA ILE A 19 -14.32 12.23 3.79
C ILE A 19 -15.08 13.05 2.77
N ALA A 20 -14.57 13.15 1.56
CA ALA A 20 -15.27 13.73 0.43
C ALA A 20 -16.32 12.73 -0.08
N VAL A 21 -17.61 13.06 0.07
CA VAL A 21 -18.71 12.29 -0.52
C VAL A 21 -19.02 12.87 -1.89
N THR A 22 -18.44 12.30 -2.93
CA THR A 22 -18.87 12.56 -4.31
C THR A 22 -20.11 11.70 -4.61
N GLY A 23 -21.28 12.30 -4.57
CA GLY A 23 -22.51 11.68 -5.03
C GLY A 23 -22.49 11.51 -6.54
N LEU A 24 -22.14 10.32 -7.02
CA LEU A 24 -22.40 9.89 -8.38
C LEU A 24 -23.70 9.08 -8.36
N ALA A 25 -24.78 9.66 -8.85
CA ALA A 25 -26.01 8.94 -9.12
C ALA A 25 -25.81 8.10 -10.39
N LEU A 26 -25.44 6.83 -10.22
CA LEU A 26 -25.66 5.79 -11.20
C LEU A 26 -26.42 4.67 -10.49
N GLY A 27 -27.62 4.41 -10.98
CA GLY A 27 -28.48 3.36 -10.47
C GLY A 27 -27.84 1.98 -10.64
N LEU A 28 -27.56 1.37 -9.51
CA LEU A 28 -27.38 -0.07 -9.39
C LEU A 28 -28.06 -0.48 -8.08
N SER A 29 -29.12 -1.23 -8.23
CA SER A 29 -29.86 -1.88 -7.18
C SER A 29 -28.94 -2.86 -6.43
N PHE A 30 -28.69 -2.58 -5.14
CA PHE A 30 -28.22 -3.59 -4.20
C PHE A 30 -29.39 -4.11 -3.38
N ALA A 31 -29.74 -5.35 -3.65
CA ALA A 31 -30.62 -6.13 -2.80
C ALA A 31 -29.83 -6.62 -1.57
N GLY A 32 -30.37 -6.34 -0.40
CA GLY A 32 -30.27 -7.14 0.81
C GLY A 32 -29.01 -7.04 1.64
N LEU A 33 -29.01 -6.14 2.61
CA LEU A 33 -28.43 -6.36 3.93
C LEU A 33 -29.27 -5.56 4.94
N SER A 34 -30.07 -6.30 5.68
CA SER A 34 -30.85 -5.80 6.81
C SER A 34 -29.91 -5.47 7.97
N TYR A 35 -29.94 -4.23 8.42
CA TYR A 35 -29.39 -3.83 9.70
C TYR A 35 -30.49 -3.96 10.77
N ALA A 36 -30.26 -4.86 11.71
CA ALA A 36 -30.99 -4.87 12.96
C ALA A 36 -30.37 -3.81 13.88
N SER A 37 -31.18 -2.85 14.29
CA SER A 37 -30.89 -1.93 15.38
C SER A 37 -31.01 -2.69 16.72
N ALA A 38 -29.95 -2.69 17.52
CA ALA A 38 -30.04 -2.94 18.95
C ALA A 38 -29.22 -1.84 19.66
N GLU A 39 -29.93 -0.95 20.31
CA GLU A 39 -29.42 -0.12 21.39
C GLU A 39 -29.16 -1.03 22.59
N GLU A 40 -27.90 -1.17 23.03
CA GLU A 40 -27.54 -1.50 24.40
C GLU A 40 -26.21 -0.81 24.73
N GLU A 41 -26.26 0.04 25.75
CA GLU A 41 -25.09 0.66 26.38
C GLU A 41 -24.20 -0.41 27.01
N PRO A 42 -22.85 -0.38 26.85
CA PRO A 42 -21.96 -1.26 27.58
C PRO A 42 -21.71 -0.69 28.99
N THR A 43 -22.08 -1.45 30.00
CA THR A 43 -21.64 -1.29 31.38
C THR A 43 -20.11 -1.41 31.49
N PRO A 44 -19.46 -0.69 32.43
CA PRO A 44 -18.00 -0.70 32.54
C PRO A 44 -17.51 -2.03 33.13
N VAL A 45 -16.60 -2.68 32.41
CA VAL A 45 -15.87 -3.86 32.88
C VAL A 45 -14.69 -3.41 33.76
N ASN A 46 -14.65 -3.94 34.96
CA ASN A 46 -13.70 -3.66 36.01
C ASN A 46 -12.29 -4.17 35.67
N GLU A 47 -11.27 -3.34 35.89
CA GLU A 47 -9.85 -3.56 35.54
C GLU A 47 -9.12 -4.71 36.27
N THR A 48 -9.83 -5.65 36.94
CA THR A 48 -9.20 -6.66 37.81
C THR A 48 -9.02 -8.04 37.15
N THR A 49 -9.31 -8.21 35.87
CA THR A 49 -9.27 -9.56 35.24
C THR A 49 -8.11 -9.77 34.25
N VAL A 50 -7.21 -8.83 34.07
CA VAL A 50 -6.08 -8.95 33.12
C VAL A 50 -4.77 -9.37 33.79
N GLU A 51 -4.67 -9.33 35.13
CA GLU A 51 -3.46 -9.77 35.87
C GLU A 51 -3.44 -11.26 36.23
N ALA A 52 -4.51 -12.01 36.00
CA ALA A 52 -4.60 -13.43 36.42
C ALA A 52 -4.16 -14.43 35.33
N ILE A 53 -3.88 -14.00 34.09
CA ILE A 53 -3.50 -14.90 32.97
C ILE A 53 -1.99 -14.95 32.71
N ILE A 54 -1.19 -14.13 33.40
CA ILE A 54 0.28 -14.09 33.21
C ILE A 54 1.05 -14.88 34.29
N LYS A 55 0.39 -15.54 35.21
CA LYS A 55 1.04 -16.22 36.36
C LYS A 55 1.03 -17.76 36.35
N GLU A 56 0.57 -18.42 35.30
CA GLU A 56 0.71 -19.87 35.17
C GLU A 56 1.49 -20.24 33.90
N GLY A 57 2.81 -20.38 34.03
CA GLY A 57 3.68 -20.81 32.93
C GLY A 57 5.18 -20.69 33.21
N ALA A 58 5.58 -20.73 34.49
CA ALA A 58 6.99 -20.91 34.84
C ALA A 58 7.18 -22.36 35.35
N ILE A 59 7.81 -23.18 34.52
CA ILE A 59 8.34 -24.48 34.97
C ILE A 59 9.81 -24.27 35.30
N ASP A 60 10.12 -24.43 36.57
CA ASP A 60 11.45 -24.56 37.15
C ASP A 60 12.20 -25.74 36.49
N VAL A 61 13.43 -25.53 36.10
CA VAL A 61 14.43 -26.60 36.01
C VAL A 61 15.73 -26.10 36.64
N ASP A 62 16.08 -26.77 37.71
CA ASP A 62 17.26 -26.66 38.55
C ASP A 62 18.60 -26.47 37.85
N ALA A 63 19.39 -25.59 38.46
CA ALA A 63 20.85 -25.50 38.28
C ALA A 63 21.56 -26.48 39.21
N PRO A 64 22.76 -26.91 38.89
CA PRO A 64 23.76 -27.09 39.93
C PRO A 64 24.98 -26.21 39.74
N THR A 65 25.35 -25.70 40.89
CA THR A 65 26.45 -24.84 41.30
C THR A 65 27.86 -25.46 41.15
N THR A 66 28.83 -24.51 41.06
CA THR A 66 30.26 -24.53 41.51
C THR A 66 31.28 -25.15 40.54
N SER A 67 32.41 -24.56 40.29
CA SER A 67 33.35 -23.81 41.12
C SER A 67 34.38 -23.03 40.27
N GLU A 68 34.83 -21.94 40.84
CA GLU A 68 35.99 -21.11 40.45
C GLU A 68 37.30 -21.93 40.28
N THR A 69 38.14 -21.55 39.33
CA THR A 69 39.55 -21.34 39.61
C THR A 69 40.19 -20.36 38.59
N THR A 70 40.75 -19.34 39.14
CA THR A 70 41.63 -18.34 38.62
C THR A 70 42.95 -18.90 38.07
N ALA A 71 43.44 -18.38 36.97
CA ALA A 71 44.87 -18.01 36.76
C ALA A 71 45.12 -17.29 35.43
N LYS A 72 45.61 -16.06 35.53
CA LYS A 72 46.38 -15.28 34.56
C LYS A 72 47.85 -15.32 35.02
N PRO A 73 48.88 -14.86 34.27
CA PRO A 73 49.22 -14.80 32.83
C PRO A 73 50.63 -15.32 32.55
N ALA A 74 51.05 -15.39 31.28
CA ALA A 74 52.47 -15.27 30.93
C ALA A 74 52.65 -14.76 29.49
N GLU A 75 53.31 -13.62 29.39
CA GLU A 75 54.03 -13.09 28.23
C GLU A 75 55.13 -14.04 27.77
N ASN A 76 55.50 -14.09 26.52
CA ASN A 76 56.76 -13.63 25.96
C ASN A 76 56.95 -13.99 24.50
N THR A 77 57.31 -12.96 23.79
CA THR A 77 58.53 -12.65 22.99
C THR A 77 58.65 -13.22 21.60
N ALA A 78 58.63 -12.25 20.74
CA ALA A 78 59.35 -12.02 19.50
C ALA A 78 60.44 -13.03 19.05
N THR A 79 60.50 -13.29 17.76
CA THR A 79 61.74 -13.21 17.01
C THR A 79 61.49 -12.93 15.52
N THR A 80 62.14 -11.90 15.07
CA THR A 80 62.49 -11.41 13.75
C THR A 80 63.28 -12.39 12.90
N ALA A 81 63.13 -12.31 11.57
CA ALA A 81 64.11 -12.29 10.50
C ALA A 81 63.39 -12.35 9.16
N SER A 82 63.39 -11.32 8.35
CA SER A 82 64.46 -10.74 7.52
C SER A 82 64.67 -11.46 6.21
N SER A 83 64.53 -10.65 5.16
CA SER A 83 65.21 -10.52 3.88
C SER A 83 64.82 -11.51 2.78
N GLU A 84 64.78 -11.20 1.48
CA GLU A 84 65.30 -10.16 0.57
C GLU A 84 64.46 -10.27 -0.70
N ALA A 85 63.97 -9.23 -1.32
CA ALA A 85 64.49 -8.42 -2.41
C ALA A 85 64.99 -9.16 -3.69
N ALA A 86 64.32 -8.88 -4.81
CA ALA A 86 64.88 -8.64 -6.15
C ALA A 86 63.72 -8.24 -7.07
N THR A 87 63.53 -7.00 -7.39
CA THR A 87 64.06 -6.13 -8.48
C THR A 87 63.65 -6.55 -9.91
N VAL A 88 62.88 -5.64 -10.55
CA VAL A 88 63.13 -4.96 -11.83
C VAL A 88 62.75 -5.69 -13.11
N SER A 89 61.84 -5.10 -13.91
CA SER A 89 62.06 -4.60 -15.26
C SER A 89 60.74 -4.09 -15.82
N GLU A 90 60.54 -2.81 -15.89
CA GLU A 90 60.56 -1.87 -17.03
C GLU A 90 59.73 -2.26 -18.24
N ALA A 91 58.94 -1.27 -18.61
CA ALA A 91 58.13 -1.07 -19.81
C ALA A 91 59.00 -1.00 -21.09
N PRO A 92 58.41 -0.97 -22.30
CA PRO A 92 58.20 0.34 -22.89
C PRO A 92 56.92 0.56 -23.71
N VAL A 93 56.56 1.80 -23.69
CA VAL A 93 55.86 2.70 -24.59
C VAL A 93 55.96 2.36 -26.09
N ALA A 94 54.85 2.47 -26.83
CA ALA A 94 54.84 3.00 -28.17
C ALA A 94 53.49 3.62 -28.50
N SER A 95 53.55 4.91 -28.66
CA SER A 95 52.62 5.83 -29.31
C SER A 95 52.48 5.54 -30.81
N SER A 96 51.29 5.82 -31.35
CA SER A 96 51.20 6.41 -32.67
C SER A 96 49.88 7.21 -32.81
N GLU A 97 50.07 8.53 -32.89
CA GLU A 97 49.20 9.49 -33.53
C GLU A 97 49.02 9.15 -35.00
N VAL A 98 47.89 9.55 -35.56
CA VAL A 98 47.71 10.35 -36.82
C VAL A 98 46.24 10.57 -36.96
N ALA A 99 45.74 11.78 -36.76
CA ALA A 99 45.55 12.94 -37.61
C ALA A 99 44.27 12.88 -38.52
N SER A 100 43.44 13.83 -38.20
CA SER A 100 42.71 14.77 -39.07
C SER A 100 41.95 14.26 -40.30
N THR A 101 40.70 14.66 -40.41
CA THR A 101 40.28 15.63 -41.41
C THR A 101 38.89 16.19 -41.10
N GLU A 102 38.82 17.51 -41.12
CA GLU A 102 37.64 18.36 -41.23
C GLU A 102 36.87 18.07 -42.52
N THR A 103 35.56 18.22 -42.50
CA THR A 103 34.84 18.89 -43.59
C THR A 103 33.58 19.58 -43.07
N VAL A 104 33.58 20.83 -43.26
CA VAL A 104 32.57 21.87 -43.27
C VAL A 104 31.53 21.58 -44.34
N SER A 105 30.26 21.84 -44.10
CA SER A 105 29.28 22.45 -45.02
C SER A 105 27.95 22.61 -44.32
N GLU A 106 27.61 23.74 -43.98
CA GLU A 106 26.75 24.79 -44.62
C GLU A 106 25.25 24.61 -44.38
N LYS A 107 24.75 25.69 -43.81
CA LYS A 107 23.37 26.17 -43.66
C LYS A 107 22.77 26.46 -45.05
N PRO A 108 21.44 26.45 -45.20
CA PRO A 108 20.84 27.71 -45.57
C PRO A 108 19.66 28.19 -44.73
N SER A 109 19.74 29.48 -44.55
CA SER A 109 18.81 30.48 -44.15
C SER A 109 17.60 30.57 -45.11
N SER A 110 16.43 30.87 -44.55
CA SER A 110 15.43 31.69 -45.23
C SER A 110 14.76 32.64 -44.26
N GLU A 111 15.13 33.89 -44.39
CA GLU A 111 14.45 35.08 -43.89
C GLU A 111 13.05 35.19 -44.50
N VAL A 112 12.08 35.61 -43.69
CA VAL A 112 11.02 36.52 -44.15
C VAL A 112 10.86 37.60 -43.10
N THR A 113 11.28 38.77 -43.49
CA THR A 113 11.08 40.07 -42.88
C THR A 113 9.61 40.48 -42.86
N SER A 114 9.13 41.02 -41.74
CA SER A 114 8.18 42.12 -41.75
C SER A 114 8.42 43.04 -40.55
N THR A 115 8.87 44.19 -40.91
CA THR A 115 9.03 45.41 -40.13
C THR A 115 7.69 45.94 -39.62
N ALA A 116 7.63 46.30 -38.33
CA ALA A 116 6.80 47.41 -37.87
C ALA A 116 7.42 48.02 -36.61
N SER A 117 7.64 49.27 -36.72
CA SER A 117 8.30 50.22 -35.86
C SER A 117 7.85 50.27 -34.43
N SER A 118 8.83 50.38 -33.55
CA SER A 118 8.72 50.87 -32.20
C SER A 118 8.56 52.38 -32.18
N GLU A 119 7.58 52.89 -31.50
CA GLU A 119 7.65 54.22 -30.89
C GLU A 119 7.44 54.10 -29.41
N ALA A 120 8.49 54.37 -28.68
CA ALA A 120 8.45 54.62 -27.26
C ALA A 120 7.79 55.98 -27.03
N ALA A 121 6.61 55.97 -26.45
CA ALA A 121 6.01 57.15 -25.88
C ALA A 121 6.21 57.09 -24.34
N ASN A 122 7.20 57.83 -23.93
CA ASN A 122 7.36 58.28 -22.55
C ASN A 122 6.21 59.24 -22.25
N SER A 123 5.18 58.81 -21.52
CA SER A 123 4.19 59.72 -21.00
C SER A 123 4.48 59.90 -19.50
N GLU A 124 5.25 60.93 -19.20
CA GLU A 124 5.18 61.61 -17.90
C GLU A 124 3.74 62.02 -17.71
N THR A 125 3.04 61.31 -16.83
CA THR A 125 1.75 61.76 -16.30
C THR A 125 2.05 62.77 -15.22
N THR A 126 2.12 64.01 -15.64
CA THR A 126 2.00 65.16 -14.73
C THR A 126 0.74 64.96 -13.90
N HIS A 127 0.94 64.91 -12.60
CA HIS A 127 -0.12 65.14 -11.61
C HIS A 127 -0.73 66.52 -11.84
N SER A 128 -1.81 66.53 -12.60
CA SER A 128 -2.73 67.63 -12.58
C SER A 128 -3.54 67.52 -11.32
N GLU A 129 -3.15 68.25 -10.27
CA GLU A 129 -4.05 68.59 -9.20
C GLU A 129 -5.22 69.35 -9.81
N VAL A 130 -6.28 68.62 -10.11
CA VAL A 130 -7.59 69.25 -10.24
C VAL A 130 -8.05 69.44 -8.79
N SER A 131 -7.76 70.61 -8.28
CA SER A 131 -8.47 71.22 -7.18
C SER A 131 -9.94 71.34 -7.62
N ALA A 132 -10.69 70.25 -7.50
CA ALA A 132 -12.12 70.35 -7.41
C ALA A 132 -12.44 70.94 -6.04
N SER A 133 -12.72 72.23 -5.96
CA SER A 133 -13.44 72.78 -4.87
C SER A 133 -14.59 71.85 -4.54
N PRO A 134 -14.79 71.42 -3.29
CA PRO A 134 -15.96 70.64 -2.91
C PRO A 134 -17.15 71.53 -3.25
N GLU A 135 -17.97 71.06 -4.18
CA GLU A 135 -19.32 71.55 -4.36
C GLU A 135 -19.98 71.38 -2.98
N VAL A 136 -20.08 72.49 -2.25
CA VAL A 136 -20.84 72.56 -1.02
C VAL A 136 -22.30 72.40 -1.46
N ILE A 137 -22.78 71.14 -1.51
CA ILE A 137 -24.21 70.89 -1.53
C ILE A 137 -24.73 71.47 -0.23
N GLU A 138 -25.34 72.63 -0.26
CA GLU A 138 -26.03 73.23 0.87
C GLU A 138 -27.03 72.21 1.37
N LYS A 139 -26.68 71.46 2.42
CA LYS A 139 -27.62 70.56 3.09
C LYS A 139 -28.76 71.40 3.63
N THR A 140 -29.96 71.14 3.20
CA THR A 140 -31.16 71.80 3.74
C THR A 140 -31.34 71.39 5.19
N VAL A 141 -30.98 72.29 6.11
CA VAL A 141 -31.16 72.07 7.55
C VAL A 141 -32.63 72.21 7.89
N VAL A 142 -33.19 71.18 8.47
CA VAL A 142 -34.59 71.18 8.93
C VAL A 142 -34.67 71.72 10.34
N THR A 143 -35.43 72.81 10.53
CA THR A 143 -35.68 73.42 11.85
C THR A 143 -37.20 73.58 12.06
N GLY A 144 -37.63 73.77 13.32
CA GLY A 144 -39.02 74.12 13.66
C GLY A 144 -39.99 72.93 13.75
N GLY A 145 -39.51 71.70 13.77
CA GLY A 145 -40.25 70.49 14.18
C GLY A 145 -39.91 70.08 15.60
N GLN A 146 -40.44 68.94 16.04
CA GLN A 146 -40.08 68.39 17.36
C GLN A 146 -39.95 66.86 17.31
N TYR A 147 -39.07 66.32 18.15
CA TYR A 147 -39.00 64.91 18.40
C TYR A 147 -40.15 64.44 19.26
N THR A 148 -40.74 63.32 18.90
CA THR A 148 -41.82 62.64 19.66
C THR A 148 -41.51 61.12 19.67
N SER A 149 -41.99 60.43 20.71
CA SER A 149 -41.87 58.97 20.78
C SER A 149 -43.23 58.31 20.91
N ASP A 150 -43.36 57.11 20.39
CA ASP A 150 -44.52 56.26 20.64
C ASP A 150 -44.38 55.42 21.92
N ASP A 151 -45.40 54.70 22.29
CA ASP A 151 -45.44 53.83 23.47
C ASP A 151 -44.45 52.61 23.35
N GLN A 152 -43.93 52.34 22.16
CA GLN A 152 -42.95 51.30 21.88
C GLN A 152 -41.50 51.83 21.97
N GLY A 153 -41.31 53.12 22.24
CA GLY A 153 -40.02 53.78 22.34
C GLY A 153 -39.39 54.12 20.97
N ASN A 154 -40.17 54.09 19.89
CA ASN A 154 -39.70 54.58 18.59
C ASN A 154 -39.73 56.10 18.56
N TRP A 155 -38.70 56.73 18.00
CA TRP A 155 -38.60 58.18 17.87
C TRP A 155 -38.97 58.64 16.45
N TYR A 156 -39.65 59.77 16.38
CA TYR A 156 -40.07 60.43 15.15
C TYR A 156 -39.69 61.89 15.23
N TYR A 157 -39.43 62.53 14.10
CA TYR A 157 -39.37 63.98 14.02
C TYR A 157 -40.56 64.48 13.21
N VAL A 158 -41.42 65.23 13.85
CA VAL A 158 -42.64 65.73 13.25
C VAL A 158 -42.53 67.22 12.95
N LYS A 159 -42.75 67.60 11.69
CA LYS A 159 -42.81 68.96 11.21
C LYS A 159 -44.07 69.15 10.38
N ASP A 160 -44.76 70.26 10.64
CA ASP A 160 -46.03 70.59 9.97
C ASP A 160 -47.07 69.42 10.00
N GLY A 161 -47.09 68.70 11.13
CA GLY A 161 -48.05 67.57 11.36
C GLY A 161 -47.63 66.25 10.62
N LYS A 162 -46.47 66.17 9.99
CA LYS A 162 -46.01 64.99 9.28
C LYS A 162 -44.67 64.51 9.85
N ALA A 163 -44.57 63.21 10.04
CA ALA A 163 -43.30 62.58 10.36
C ALA A 163 -42.33 62.65 9.15
N LEU A 164 -41.07 62.99 9.37
CA LEU A 164 -40.06 63.00 8.35
C LEU A 164 -39.57 61.54 8.07
N THR A 165 -39.13 61.31 6.82
CA THR A 165 -38.57 60.06 6.36
C THR A 165 -37.25 60.29 5.62
N GLY A 166 -36.43 59.25 5.47
CA GLY A 166 -35.14 59.33 4.79
C GLY A 166 -34.04 60.03 5.59
N LEU A 167 -32.95 60.37 4.90
CA LEU A 167 -31.83 61.10 5.48
C LEU A 167 -32.17 62.57 5.69
N GLN A 168 -32.07 63.06 6.92
CA GLN A 168 -32.42 64.44 7.31
C GLN A 168 -31.25 65.07 8.06
N THR A 169 -31.03 66.38 7.87
CA THR A 169 -30.14 67.17 8.70
C THR A 169 -31.00 68.04 9.62
N ILE A 170 -31.13 67.62 10.87
CA ILE A 170 -31.95 68.31 11.88
C ILE A 170 -31.04 69.05 12.82
N ASP A 171 -31.20 70.37 12.91
CA ASP A 171 -30.36 71.24 13.76
C ASP A 171 -28.85 70.95 13.58
N TYR A 172 -28.39 70.77 12.34
CA TYR A 172 -27.01 70.45 11.92
C TYR A 172 -26.56 69.01 12.26
N VAL A 173 -27.51 68.11 12.61
CA VAL A 173 -27.20 66.71 12.93
C VAL A 173 -27.83 65.80 11.85
N ASP A 174 -27.05 64.99 11.23
CA ASP A 174 -27.50 64.01 10.23
C ASP A 174 -28.09 62.77 10.91
N VAL A 175 -29.37 62.47 10.64
CA VAL A 175 -30.15 61.35 11.18
C VAL A 175 -30.97 60.70 10.04
N TYR A 176 -31.43 59.47 10.23
CA TYR A 176 -32.25 58.77 9.25
C TYR A 176 -33.53 58.25 9.87
N PHE A 177 -34.62 58.46 9.17
CA PHE A 177 -35.94 57.93 9.51
C PHE A 177 -36.34 56.91 8.43
N ASP A 178 -36.81 55.74 8.84
CA ASP A 178 -37.31 54.73 7.91
C ASP A 178 -38.58 55.19 7.16
N ALA A 179 -39.14 54.28 6.33
CA ALA A 179 -40.32 54.62 5.54
C ALA A 179 -41.57 54.91 6.42
N ASP A 180 -41.59 54.39 7.65
CA ASP A 180 -42.65 54.63 8.63
C ASP A 180 -42.37 55.88 9.47
N GLY A 181 -41.29 56.60 9.21
CA GLY A 181 -40.88 57.77 9.93
C GLY A 181 -40.17 57.50 11.26
N LYS A 182 -39.81 56.24 11.56
CA LYS A 182 -39.11 55.86 12.77
C LYS A 182 -37.61 56.19 12.65
N GLN A 183 -37.03 56.85 13.65
CA GLN A 183 -35.61 57.11 13.68
C GLN A 183 -34.80 55.83 13.79
N VAL A 184 -33.86 55.62 12.89
CA VAL A 184 -32.94 54.51 12.94
C VAL A 184 -31.85 54.80 13.99
N LYS A 185 -31.65 53.87 14.91
CA LYS A 185 -30.64 53.92 15.99
C LYS A 185 -29.96 52.55 16.12
N ASP A 186 -28.68 52.52 16.47
CA ASP A 186 -27.89 51.29 16.69
C ASP A 186 -28.00 50.32 15.51
N ASP A 187 -27.90 50.84 14.28
CA ASP A 187 -28.13 50.06 13.08
C ASP A 187 -27.45 50.69 11.86
N THR A 188 -27.23 49.87 10.83
CA THR A 188 -26.67 50.29 9.54
C THR A 188 -27.80 50.39 8.49
N ARG A 189 -27.65 51.37 7.56
CA ARG A 189 -28.53 51.46 6.38
C ARG A 189 -27.71 51.77 5.14
N GLN A 190 -28.12 51.15 4.05
CA GLN A 190 -27.62 51.52 2.75
C GLN A 190 -28.45 52.62 2.16
N ILE A 191 -27.83 53.75 1.87
CA ILE A 191 -28.47 54.95 1.34
C ILE A 191 -27.65 55.37 0.12
N ASP A 192 -28.27 55.48 -1.05
CA ASP A 192 -27.63 55.89 -2.31
C ASP A 192 -26.34 55.14 -2.60
N GLY A 193 -26.34 53.79 -2.39
CA GLY A 193 -25.19 52.91 -2.63
C GLY A 193 -24.06 52.97 -1.59
N SER A 194 -24.22 53.79 -0.52
CA SER A 194 -23.26 53.90 0.58
C SER A 194 -23.85 53.34 1.88
N THR A 195 -23.04 52.67 2.69
CA THR A 195 -23.45 52.18 4.02
C THR A 195 -23.17 53.22 5.07
N TYR A 196 -24.16 53.52 5.92
CA TYR A 196 -24.08 54.44 7.06
C TYR A 196 -24.47 53.70 8.33
N HIS A 197 -23.87 54.10 9.47
CA HIS A 197 -24.26 53.65 10.81
C HIS A 197 -24.88 54.79 11.60
N PHE A 198 -25.94 54.53 12.33
CA PHE A 198 -26.65 55.47 13.19
C PHE A 198 -26.42 55.12 14.64
N ALA A 199 -25.82 56.03 15.37
CA ALA A 199 -25.38 55.82 16.75
C ALA A 199 -26.55 55.43 17.67
N LYS A 200 -26.26 54.56 18.62
CA LYS A 200 -27.23 53.89 19.51
C LYS A 200 -28.15 54.90 20.26
N ASP A 201 -27.53 55.88 20.87
CA ASP A 201 -28.28 56.79 21.74
C ASP A 201 -28.90 57.94 20.97
N SER A 202 -28.14 58.58 20.12
CA SER A 202 -28.55 59.79 19.41
C SER A 202 -29.23 59.56 18.06
N GLY A 203 -28.94 58.41 17.42
CA GLY A 203 -29.33 58.16 16.01
C GLY A 203 -28.54 59.01 15.01
N GLN A 204 -27.46 59.71 15.43
CA GLN A 204 -26.60 60.47 14.52
C GLN A 204 -25.76 59.53 13.64
N ILE A 205 -25.43 60.00 12.44
CA ILE A 205 -24.45 59.27 11.59
C ILE A 205 -23.09 59.20 12.32
N THR A 206 -22.59 57.97 12.46
CA THR A 206 -21.27 57.69 12.97
C THR A 206 -20.20 58.20 11.99
N ARG A 207 -19.15 58.88 12.48
CA ARG A 207 -18.06 59.43 11.67
C ARG A 207 -16.72 59.20 12.34
N ASN A 208 -15.68 58.97 11.54
CA ASN A 208 -14.29 58.73 11.99
C ASN A 208 -14.23 57.69 13.13
N ALA A 209 -14.99 56.62 13.01
CA ALA A 209 -15.11 55.59 14.06
C ALA A 209 -15.51 54.21 13.51
N PHE A 210 -15.11 53.20 14.25
CA PHE A 210 -15.61 51.84 14.07
C PHE A 210 -17.02 51.71 14.66
N ALA A 211 -17.88 50.98 13.95
CA ALA A 211 -19.12 50.47 14.51
C ALA A 211 -19.44 49.11 13.89
N SER A 212 -20.25 48.31 14.61
CA SER A 212 -20.70 47.01 14.14
C SER A 212 -22.21 47.04 13.85
N ASP A 213 -22.63 46.22 12.89
CA ASP A 213 -24.06 45.97 12.69
C ASP A 213 -24.56 44.91 13.70
N LYS A 214 -25.86 44.64 13.68
CA LYS A 214 -26.54 43.63 14.52
C LYS A 214 -26.12 42.19 14.25
N MET A 215 -25.43 41.95 13.12
CA MET A 215 -24.87 40.64 12.77
C MET A 215 -23.43 40.48 13.23
N GLY A 216 -22.83 41.52 13.82
CA GLY A 216 -21.45 41.52 14.29
C GLY A 216 -20.42 41.87 13.23
N ASN A 217 -20.82 42.30 12.04
CA ASN A 217 -19.92 42.81 11.02
C ASN A 217 -19.37 44.18 11.45
N TRP A 218 -18.07 44.40 11.30
CA TRP A 218 -17.42 45.65 11.62
C TRP A 218 -17.21 46.52 10.39
N TYR A 219 -17.35 47.82 10.58
CA TYR A 219 -17.18 48.87 9.58
C TYR A 219 -16.36 49.99 10.19
N TYR A 220 -15.69 50.76 9.34
CA TYR A 220 -15.17 52.07 9.72
C TYR A 220 -15.85 53.13 8.87
N PHE A 221 -16.45 54.10 9.52
CA PHE A 221 -17.15 55.20 8.88
C PHE A 221 -16.23 56.43 8.80
N GLY A 222 -16.02 56.92 7.58
CA GLY A 222 -15.16 58.07 7.32
C GLY A 222 -15.72 59.38 7.82
N GLN A 223 -15.03 60.49 7.49
CA GLN A 223 -15.45 61.85 7.87
C GLN A 223 -16.80 62.23 7.26
N ASP A 224 -17.15 61.70 6.08
CA ASP A 224 -18.41 61.89 5.42
C ASP A 224 -19.54 61.00 5.98
N GLY A 225 -19.23 60.10 6.92
CA GLY A 225 -20.16 59.14 7.51
C GLY A 225 -20.38 57.89 6.69
N LYS A 226 -19.71 57.73 5.56
CA LYS A 226 -19.82 56.53 4.73
C LYS A 226 -18.87 55.46 5.22
N ALA A 227 -19.29 54.17 5.13
CA ALA A 227 -18.37 53.05 5.35
C ALA A 227 -17.25 53.10 4.33
N LEU A 228 -16.00 52.93 4.80
CA LEU A 228 -14.83 52.81 3.95
C LEU A 228 -14.89 51.48 3.17
N THR A 229 -14.27 51.45 1.98
CA THR A 229 -14.12 50.24 1.14
C THR A 229 -12.69 50.12 0.63
N GLY A 230 -12.30 48.92 0.25
CA GLY A 230 -10.94 48.65 -0.24
C GLY A 230 -9.87 48.66 0.85
N LYS A 231 -8.60 48.74 0.45
CA LYS A 231 -7.44 48.81 1.34
C LYS A 231 -7.31 50.22 1.91
N GLN A 232 -7.32 50.35 3.24
CA GLN A 232 -7.31 51.62 3.95
C GLN A 232 -6.25 51.63 5.05
N ILE A 233 -5.78 52.79 5.40
CA ILE A 233 -4.94 53.02 6.59
C ILE A 233 -5.80 53.76 7.63
N VAL A 234 -6.10 53.08 8.72
CA VAL A 234 -6.84 53.66 9.85
C VAL A 234 -5.97 53.50 11.10
N ASP A 235 -5.75 54.61 11.78
CA ASP A 235 -4.90 54.64 13.00
C ASP A 235 -3.52 53.99 12.83
N ASN A 236 -2.86 54.17 11.67
CA ASN A 236 -1.59 53.60 11.26
C ASN A 236 -1.62 52.08 10.99
N PHE A 237 -2.79 51.44 10.97
CA PHE A 237 -2.96 50.03 10.61
C PHE A 237 -3.54 49.88 9.21
N THR A 238 -3.00 49.01 8.45
CA THR A 238 -3.56 48.62 7.14
C THR A 238 -4.73 47.65 7.36
N LEU A 239 -5.90 48.03 6.90
CA LEU A 239 -7.14 47.30 6.97
C LEU A 239 -7.70 47.11 5.56
N TYR A 240 -8.61 46.14 5.39
CA TYR A 240 -9.38 45.98 4.16
C TYR A 240 -10.87 45.90 4.48
N PHE A 241 -11.63 46.65 3.69
CA PHE A 241 -13.07 46.64 3.77
C PHE A 241 -13.63 46.13 2.40
N TYR A 242 -14.50 45.18 2.47
CA TYR A 242 -15.16 44.65 1.26
C TYR A 242 -15.98 45.75 0.55
N PRO A 243 -16.46 45.54 -0.70
CA PRO A 243 -17.26 46.54 -1.39
C PRO A 243 -18.54 46.97 -0.66
N ASN A 244 -19.07 46.11 0.23
CA ASN A 244 -20.22 46.41 1.11
C ASN A 244 -19.83 47.17 2.39
N GLY A 245 -18.54 47.52 2.58
CA GLY A 245 -18.01 48.21 3.73
C GLY A 245 -17.64 47.32 4.93
N VAL A 246 -17.90 46.02 4.89
CA VAL A 246 -17.55 45.09 5.99
C VAL A 246 -16.05 44.90 6.06
N GLN A 247 -15.47 45.03 7.26
CA GLN A 247 -14.05 44.82 7.51
C GLN A 247 -13.66 43.34 7.31
N ALA A 248 -12.60 43.10 6.58
CA ALA A 248 -11.99 41.77 6.50
C ALA A 248 -11.34 41.43 7.85
N LYS A 249 -11.78 40.35 8.46
CA LYS A 249 -11.21 39.73 9.66
C LYS A 249 -11.14 38.25 9.50
N ASP A 250 -10.06 37.60 9.95
CA ASP A 250 -9.82 36.17 9.74
C ASP A 250 -9.99 35.78 8.26
N ALA A 251 -9.39 36.56 7.39
CA ALA A 251 -9.69 36.47 5.97
C ALA A 251 -8.46 36.61 5.08
N PHE A 252 -8.37 35.73 4.12
CA PHE A 252 -7.49 35.89 2.96
C PHE A 252 -8.19 36.74 1.91
N VAL A 253 -7.51 37.78 1.46
CA VAL A 253 -8.03 38.70 0.44
C VAL A 253 -7.06 38.74 -0.74
N ILE A 254 -7.56 38.55 -1.94
CA ILE A 254 -6.76 38.62 -3.16
C ILE A 254 -6.91 40.02 -3.76
N LEU A 255 -5.78 40.72 -3.90
CA LEU A 255 -5.70 42.04 -4.49
C LEU A 255 -4.58 42.03 -5.54
N ASP A 256 -4.89 42.41 -6.76
CA ASP A 256 -3.94 42.49 -7.86
C ASP A 256 -3.11 41.21 -8.02
N GLY A 257 -3.75 40.03 -7.87
CA GLY A 257 -3.12 38.73 -8.01
C GLY A 257 -2.24 38.29 -6.84
N ASN A 258 -2.16 39.08 -5.75
CA ASN A 258 -1.45 38.70 -4.53
C ASN A 258 -2.45 38.41 -3.41
N THR A 259 -2.13 37.45 -2.55
CA THR A 259 -2.94 37.09 -1.40
C THR A 259 -2.40 37.79 -0.15
N TYR A 260 -3.31 38.35 0.63
CA TYR A 260 -3.07 39.04 1.89
C TYR A 260 -3.91 38.41 2.99
N TYR A 261 -3.43 38.38 4.23
CA TYR A 261 -4.24 37.93 5.36
C TYR A 261 -4.46 39.04 6.38
N PHE A 262 -5.72 39.19 6.76
CA PHE A 262 -6.17 40.14 7.78
C PHE A 262 -6.54 39.40 9.06
N GLN A 263 -5.90 39.80 10.16
CA GLN A 263 -5.96 39.11 11.45
C GLN A 263 -7.41 38.96 11.97
N LYS A 264 -7.63 37.88 12.69
CA LYS A 264 -8.93 37.47 13.23
C LYS A 264 -9.54 38.53 14.15
N ASP A 265 -8.79 39.03 15.13
CA ASP A 265 -9.34 39.93 16.15
C ASP A 265 -9.34 41.38 15.68
N SER A 266 -8.21 41.84 15.15
CA SER A 266 -8.02 43.26 14.81
C SER A 266 -8.41 43.59 13.36
N GLY A 267 -8.41 42.63 12.45
CA GLY A 267 -8.51 42.89 11.02
C GLY A 267 -7.28 43.60 10.42
N GLN A 268 -6.15 43.64 11.13
CA GLN A 268 -4.93 44.25 10.63
C GLN A 268 -4.21 43.34 9.66
N LEU A 269 -3.64 43.90 8.61
CA LEU A 269 -2.78 43.20 7.68
C LEU A 269 -1.57 42.62 8.40
N ILE A 270 -1.30 41.33 8.28
CA ILE A 270 -0.03 40.74 8.70
C ILE A 270 1.03 41.06 7.66
N SER A 271 2.20 41.52 8.10
CA SER A 271 3.35 41.77 7.22
C SER A 271 4.67 41.48 7.94
N ASN A 272 5.70 41.14 7.12
CA ASN A 272 7.09 40.94 7.51
C ASN A 272 7.28 39.96 8.68
N ARG A 273 6.56 38.83 8.67
CA ARG A 273 6.67 37.79 9.70
C ARG A 273 6.04 36.45 9.33
N TYR A 274 6.48 35.42 10.06
CA TYR A 274 5.77 34.14 10.14
C TYR A 274 4.52 34.25 11.00
N TRP A 275 3.51 33.51 10.67
CA TRP A 275 2.29 33.35 11.46
C TRP A 275 1.64 32.01 11.14
N SER A 276 0.74 31.54 12.00
CA SER A 276 -0.03 30.29 11.78
C SER A 276 -1.52 30.54 11.91
N ASP A 277 -2.30 29.75 11.17
CA ASP A 277 -3.76 29.67 11.34
C ASP A 277 -4.15 28.75 12.54
N ASP A 278 -5.44 28.60 12.74
CA ASP A 278 -6.01 27.76 13.83
C ASP A 278 -5.79 26.25 13.55
N GLU A 279 -5.55 25.83 12.30
CA GLU A 279 -5.21 24.47 11.88
C GLU A 279 -3.72 24.14 12.09
N GLY A 280 -2.90 25.13 12.39
CA GLY A 280 -1.46 24.96 12.61
C GLY A 280 -0.62 25.04 11.33
N ASN A 281 -1.20 25.47 10.21
CA ASN A 281 -0.46 25.77 8.99
C ASN A 281 0.36 27.05 9.17
N TRP A 282 1.59 27.03 8.68
CA TRP A 282 2.49 28.17 8.78
C TRP A 282 2.56 28.92 7.46
N TYR A 283 2.62 30.22 7.55
CA TYR A 283 2.68 31.18 6.46
C TYR A 283 3.77 32.22 6.71
N TYR A 284 4.21 32.88 5.66
CA TYR A 284 5.02 34.10 5.78
C TYR A 284 4.43 35.19 4.91
N SER A 285 4.18 36.35 5.53
CA SER A 285 3.80 37.54 4.80
C SER A 285 5.04 38.47 4.62
N ASP A 286 5.30 38.90 3.40
CA ASP A 286 6.41 39.83 3.11
C ASP A 286 6.22 41.22 3.74
N LYS A 287 7.18 42.13 3.50
CA LYS A 287 7.10 43.51 4.03
C LYS A 287 5.87 44.29 3.55
N ASP A 288 5.28 43.91 2.42
CA ASP A 288 4.10 44.54 1.83
C ASP A 288 2.81 43.79 2.24
N GLY A 289 2.94 42.71 3.02
CA GLY A 289 1.87 41.88 3.51
C GLY A 289 1.43 40.77 2.51
N ARG A 290 2.17 40.56 1.42
CA ARG A 290 1.85 39.49 0.45
C ARG A 290 2.28 38.15 1.02
N LEU A 291 1.44 37.13 0.88
CA LEU A 291 1.85 35.76 1.17
C LEU A 291 2.94 35.30 0.20
N LEU A 292 3.99 34.69 0.74
CA LEU A 292 5.01 34.05 -0.06
C LEU A 292 4.48 32.70 -0.58
N ILE A 293 4.85 32.39 -1.83
CA ILE A 293 4.57 31.10 -2.50
C ILE A 293 5.85 30.61 -3.19
N GLY A 294 5.91 29.29 -3.44
CA GLY A 294 7.06 28.66 -4.10
C GLY A 294 8.32 28.64 -3.24
N ALA A 295 9.47 28.45 -3.90
CA ALA A 295 10.78 28.46 -3.25
C ALA A 295 11.20 29.90 -2.88
N GLN A 296 11.53 30.11 -1.63
CA GLN A 296 11.87 31.41 -1.05
C GLN A 296 13.10 31.33 -0.15
N THR A 297 13.76 32.45 0.07
CA THR A 297 14.77 32.60 1.12
C THR A 297 14.29 33.65 2.12
N VAL A 298 13.96 33.18 3.32
CA VAL A 298 13.51 34.03 4.44
C VAL A 298 14.56 33.98 5.54
N ASP A 299 15.07 35.15 5.94
CA ASP A 299 16.10 35.25 6.97
C ASP A 299 17.33 34.34 6.74
N PHE A 300 17.78 34.26 5.47
CA PHE A 300 18.88 33.42 4.98
C PHE A 300 18.60 31.91 5.03
N VAL A 301 17.35 31.49 5.26
CA VAL A 301 16.90 30.10 5.22
C VAL A 301 16.09 29.84 3.96
N ASN A 302 16.47 28.80 3.20
CA ASN A 302 15.70 28.37 2.05
C ASN A 302 14.48 27.57 2.54
N VAL A 303 13.29 28.01 2.14
CA VAL A 303 11.99 27.44 2.49
C VAL A 303 11.11 27.30 1.26
N TYR A 304 10.03 26.60 1.38
CA TYR A 304 9.04 26.47 0.31
C TYR A 304 7.63 26.65 0.85
N PHE A 305 6.82 27.38 0.10
CA PHE A 305 5.39 27.55 0.38
C PHE A 305 4.59 27.00 -0.78
N TYR A 306 3.52 26.27 -0.52
CA TYR A 306 2.58 25.84 -1.53
C TYR A 306 1.88 27.03 -2.19
N ASP A 307 1.10 26.81 -3.26
CA ASP A 307 0.39 27.86 -4.00
C ASP A 307 -0.69 28.57 -3.13
N ASP A 308 -1.12 27.94 -2.06
CA ASP A 308 -2.02 28.52 -1.04
C ASP A 308 -1.27 29.30 0.06
N GLY A 309 0.05 29.36 0.00
CA GLY A 309 0.91 30.03 0.96
C GLY A 309 1.32 29.20 2.17
N VAL A 310 0.86 27.95 2.30
CA VAL A 310 1.23 27.07 3.43
C VAL A 310 2.68 26.62 3.29
N GLN A 311 3.49 26.80 4.37
CA GLN A 311 4.88 26.37 4.42
C GLN A 311 5.00 24.85 4.38
N VAL A 312 5.84 24.32 3.49
CA VAL A 312 6.17 22.89 3.46
C VAL A 312 7.02 22.51 4.66
N LYS A 313 6.56 21.55 5.44
CA LYS A 313 7.27 21.02 6.61
C LYS A 313 7.15 19.50 6.66
N GLY A 314 8.28 18.79 6.84
CA GLY A 314 8.33 17.33 6.93
C GLY A 314 7.92 16.63 5.64
N ASP A 315 8.07 17.28 4.50
CA ASP A 315 7.62 16.74 3.21
C ASP A 315 8.51 17.16 2.05
N PHE A 316 8.33 16.48 0.93
CA PHE A 316 8.88 16.88 -0.35
C PHE A 316 7.94 17.89 -1.01
N ALA A 317 8.48 19.07 -1.33
CA ALA A 317 7.74 20.07 -2.06
C ALA A 317 7.63 19.74 -3.56
N PRO A 318 6.78 20.44 -4.33
CA PRO A 318 6.67 20.28 -5.78
C PRO A 318 7.97 20.42 -6.55
N ASN A 319 8.97 21.14 -6.01
CA ASN A 319 10.31 21.22 -6.60
C ASN A 319 11.17 19.97 -6.37
N GLY A 320 10.65 18.94 -5.68
CA GLY A 320 11.32 17.67 -5.39
C GLY A 320 12.25 17.69 -4.19
N HIS A 321 12.44 18.81 -3.52
CA HIS A 321 13.30 18.95 -2.34
C HIS A 321 12.53 18.70 -1.05
N TYR A 322 13.20 18.13 -0.05
CA TYR A 322 12.63 17.90 1.28
C TYR A 322 12.87 19.07 2.21
N TYR A 323 11.84 19.46 2.94
CA TYR A 323 11.87 20.54 3.90
C TYR A 323 11.66 19.99 5.32
N ASP A 324 12.50 20.43 6.23
CA ASP A 324 12.56 19.95 7.62
C ASP A 324 11.22 20.11 8.35
N LYS A 325 10.84 19.09 9.11
CA LYS A 325 9.51 19.03 9.75
C LYS A 325 9.26 20.09 10.82
N ASP A 326 10.31 20.56 11.47
CA ASP A 326 10.19 21.53 12.56
C ASP A 326 10.40 22.95 12.06
N SER A 327 11.48 23.18 11.34
CA SER A 327 11.86 24.50 10.84
C SER A 327 11.28 24.87 9.47
N GLY A 328 10.94 23.89 8.64
CA GLY A 328 10.60 24.11 7.22
C GLY A 328 11.79 24.53 6.36
N ALA A 329 13.03 24.38 6.86
CA ALA A 329 14.24 24.69 6.12
C ALA A 329 14.55 23.58 5.09
N LEU A 330 15.11 23.96 3.94
CA LEU A 330 15.63 23.00 2.97
C LEU A 330 16.65 22.05 3.64
N VAL A 331 16.44 20.75 3.49
CA VAL A 331 17.34 19.73 4.00
C VAL A 331 18.37 19.37 2.94
N THR A 332 19.65 19.27 3.32
CA THR A 332 20.75 18.88 2.45
C THR A 332 21.71 17.90 3.13
N ASN A 333 22.40 17.07 2.33
CA ASN A 333 23.45 16.14 2.75
C ASN A 333 23.07 15.25 3.93
N ARG A 334 21.86 14.66 3.91
CA ARG A 334 21.46 13.72 4.96
C ARG A 334 20.29 12.81 4.56
N TYR A 335 20.10 11.78 5.36
CA TYR A 335 18.93 10.93 5.28
C TYR A 335 17.69 11.65 5.80
N VAL A 336 16.57 11.44 5.12
CA VAL A 336 15.25 11.88 5.52
C VAL A 336 14.27 10.70 5.42
N GLU A 337 13.30 10.70 6.33
CA GLU A 337 12.23 9.70 6.33
C GLU A 337 10.91 10.37 5.98
N LYS A 338 10.16 9.72 5.09
CA LYS A 338 8.79 10.13 4.74
C LYS A 338 7.94 8.88 4.54
N ASP A 339 6.84 8.79 5.30
CA ASP A 339 5.87 7.70 5.23
C ASP A 339 6.53 6.30 5.34
N GLY A 340 7.48 6.15 6.26
CA GLY A 340 8.22 4.90 6.49
C GLY A 340 9.27 4.56 5.41
N LYS A 341 9.51 5.47 4.48
CA LYS A 341 10.51 5.34 3.41
C LYS A 341 11.69 6.25 3.66
N TRP A 342 12.89 5.76 3.39
CA TRP A 342 14.12 6.50 3.58
C TRP A 342 14.65 7.02 2.26
N TYR A 343 15.13 8.23 2.27
CA TYR A 343 15.74 8.94 1.15
C TYR A 343 17.06 9.57 1.62
N TYR A 344 17.96 9.85 0.70
CA TYR A 344 19.10 10.72 0.96
C TYR A 344 19.04 11.91 0.01
N VAL A 345 19.17 13.11 0.56
CA VAL A 345 19.24 14.32 -0.24
C VAL A 345 20.67 14.85 -0.27
N ASN A 346 21.12 15.27 -1.45
CA ASN A 346 22.47 15.78 -1.69
C ASN A 346 22.65 17.23 -1.19
N ASP A 347 23.78 17.86 -1.52
CA ASP A 347 24.12 19.25 -1.16
C ASP A 347 23.17 20.31 -1.75
N LYS A 348 22.41 19.95 -2.78
CA LYS A 348 21.41 20.83 -3.41
C LYS A 348 19.99 20.55 -2.92
N GLY A 349 19.78 19.48 -2.16
CA GLY A 349 18.47 19.04 -1.71
C GLY A 349 17.81 18.01 -2.65
N ASP A 350 18.49 17.58 -3.73
CA ASP A 350 17.96 16.59 -4.67
C ASP A 350 18.06 15.19 -4.07
N LYS A 351 17.05 14.33 -4.32
CA LYS A 351 17.10 12.91 -3.96
C LYS A 351 18.21 12.20 -4.72
N LEU A 352 19.01 11.40 -4.02
CA LEU A 352 19.90 10.46 -4.68
C LEU A 352 19.11 9.28 -5.26
N ILE A 353 19.58 8.78 -6.41
CA ILE A 353 19.06 7.58 -7.09
C ILE A 353 20.22 6.66 -7.48
N GLY A 354 19.93 5.37 -7.68
CA GLY A 354 20.92 4.37 -8.07
C GLY A 354 21.87 3.98 -6.95
N ALA A 355 22.99 3.33 -7.32
CA ALA A 355 24.03 2.93 -6.40
C ALA A 355 24.84 4.14 -5.93
N GLN A 356 25.02 4.27 -4.63
CA GLN A 356 25.72 5.38 -3.99
C GLN A 356 26.68 4.87 -2.91
N THR A 357 27.69 5.66 -2.58
CA THR A 357 28.53 5.44 -1.42
C THR A 357 28.39 6.67 -0.51
N ILE A 358 27.80 6.47 0.66
CA ILE A 358 27.56 7.54 1.64
C ILE A 358 28.35 7.18 2.90
N ASP A 359 29.23 8.08 3.32
CA ASP A 359 30.12 7.85 4.47
C ASP A 359 30.89 6.52 4.43
N GLY A 360 31.28 6.10 3.22
CA GLY A 360 31.99 4.85 2.99
C GLY A 360 31.11 3.60 2.94
N VAL A 361 29.78 3.73 3.06
CA VAL A 361 28.80 2.64 3.00
C VAL A 361 28.14 2.62 1.63
N GLU A 362 28.18 1.46 0.96
CA GLU A 362 27.47 1.26 -0.30
C GLU A 362 25.97 1.05 -0.03
N VAL A 363 25.13 1.85 -0.67
CA VAL A 363 23.67 1.85 -0.57
C VAL A 363 23.04 1.97 -1.96
N TYR A 364 21.76 1.71 -2.06
CA TYR A 364 21.03 1.86 -3.31
C TYR A 364 19.69 2.56 -3.08
N PHE A 365 19.37 3.48 -3.97
CA PHE A 365 18.08 4.16 -4.04
C PHE A 365 17.41 3.82 -5.37
N ASP A 366 16.14 3.49 -5.32
CA ASP A 366 15.37 3.20 -6.53
C ASP A 366 15.14 4.45 -7.41
N LYS A 367 14.40 4.31 -8.49
CA LYS A 367 14.08 5.41 -9.42
C LYS A 367 13.30 6.57 -8.77
N ASP A 368 12.63 6.32 -7.66
CA ASP A 368 11.87 7.31 -6.89
C ASP A 368 12.68 7.89 -5.71
N GLY A 369 13.94 7.46 -5.59
CA GLY A 369 14.88 7.85 -4.54
C GLY A 369 14.67 7.11 -3.23
N ILE A 370 13.89 6.02 -3.19
CA ILE A 370 13.63 5.24 -1.98
C ILE A 370 14.81 4.31 -1.74
N GLN A 371 15.39 4.34 -0.53
CA GLN A 371 16.47 3.45 -0.14
C GLN A 371 16.03 1.98 -0.11
N ALA A 372 16.76 1.12 -0.80
CA ALA A 372 16.58 -0.31 -0.72
C ALA A 372 16.97 -0.81 0.68
N LYS A 373 16.04 -1.49 1.35
CA LYS A 373 16.24 -2.10 2.67
C LYS A 373 15.53 -3.44 2.75
N GLY A 374 16.25 -4.50 3.13
CA GLY A 374 15.72 -5.86 3.25
C GLY A 374 15.32 -6.50 1.91
N VAL A 375 15.85 -6.01 0.81
CA VAL A 375 15.44 -6.44 -0.54
C VAL A 375 16.65 -6.63 -1.47
N PHE A 376 16.42 -7.43 -2.50
CA PHE A 376 17.33 -7.48 -3.64
C PHE A 376 17.01 -6.33 -4.61
N ALA A 377 18.02 -5.57 -4.97
CA ALA A 377 17.92 -4.47 -5.93
C ALA A 377 19.23 -4.39 -6.75
N ASN A 378 19.32 -3.46 -7.71
CA ASN A 378 20.53 -3.18 -8.47
C ASN A 378 21.23 -4.46 -8.97
N ALA A 379 20.61 -5.20 -9.88
CA ALA A 379 21.13 -6.45 -10.44
C ALA A 379 21.50 -7.48 -9.34
N ASP A 380 20.53 -7.80 -8.50
CA ASP A 380 20.55 -8.85 -7.47
C ASP A 380 21.48 -8.62 -6.27
N HIS A 381 21.92 -7.39 -6.03
CA HIS A 381 22.56 -7.05 -4.76
C HIS A 381 21.54 -6.98 -3.64
N PHE A 382 21.87 -7.51 -2.49
CA PHE A 382 21.02 -7.41 -1.30
C PHE A 382 21.45 -6.25 -0.41
N TYR A 383 20.48 -5.52 0.09
CA TYR A 383 20.69 -4.40 0.99
C TYR A 383 20.06 -4.69 2.35
N ASP A 384 20.85 -4.52 3.41
CA ASP A 384 20.47 -4.83 4.78
C ASP A 384 19.15 -4.12 5.20
N LYS A 385 18.29 -4.82 5.93
CA LYS A 385 16.94 -4.34 6.27
C LYS A 385 16.92 -3.15 7.23
N ASP A 386 17.93 -3.02 8.08
CA ASP A 386 17.97 -1.99 9.10
C ASP A 386 18.78 -0.78 8.60
N THR A 387 19.94 -1.02 8.03
CA THR A 387 20.87 0.02 7.60
C THR A 387 20.74 0.41 6.14
N GLY A 388 20.29 -0.51 5.27
CA GLY A 388 20.30 -0.36 3.82
C GLY A 388 21.71 -0.48 3.21
N ALA A 389 22.71 -0.96 3.97
CA ALA A 389 24.05 -1.22 3.46
C ALA A 389 24.07 -2.45 2.55
N ALA A 390 24.91 -2.45 1.51
CA ALA A 390 25.12 -3.62 0.67
C ALA A 390 25.71 -4.78 1.48
N VAL A 391 25.07 -5.95 1.40
CA VAL A 391 25.49 -7.18 2.09
C VAL A 391 26.36 -8.02 1.16
N ARG A 392 27.39 -8.69 1.74
CA ARG A 392 28.31 -9.57 1.01
C ARG A 392 28.62 -10.81 1.83
N ASP A 393 28.80 -11.94 1.14
CA ASP A 393 29.20 -13.24 1.69
C ASP A 393 28.38 -13.65 2.92
N GLN A 394 27.06 -13.56 2.81
CA GLN A 394 26.12 -13.86 3.90
C GLN A 394 24.85 -14.55 3.42
N ILE A 395 24.24 -15.29 4.34
CA ILE A 395 22.87 -15.80 4.17
C ILE A 395 21.90 -14.71 4.65
N VAL A 396 20.94 -14.37 3.79
CA VAL A 396 19.90 -13.39 4.08
C VAL A 396 18.52 -14.03 3.96
N GLU A 397 17.54 -13.48 4.66
CA GLU A 397 16.16 -13.95 4.62
C GLU A 397 15.25 -12.89 3.97
N VAL A 398 14.48 -13.33 2.98
CA VAL A 398 13.48 -12.49 2.29
C VAL A 398 12.22 -13.33 2.11
N ASP A 399 11.08 -12.82 2.59
CA ASP A 399 9.78 -13.48 2.49
C ASP A 399 9.77 -14.94 2.99
N GLY A 400 10.50 -15.20 4.09
CA GLY A 400 10.61 -16.53 4.71
C GLY A 400 11.51 -17.51 3.95
N LYS A 401 12.24 -17.07 2.94
CA LYS A 401 13.22 -17.84 2.20
C LYS A 401 14.63 -17.35 2.49
N ARG A 402 15.57 -18.28 2.61
CA ARG A 402 16.98 -17.98 2.82
C ARG A 402 17.72 -17.97 1.48
N TYR A 403 18.54 -16.95 1.28
CA TYR A 403 19.33 -16.76 0.07
C TYR A 403 20.80 -16.55 0.44
N TYR A 404 21.71 -17.02 -0.41
CA TYR A 404 23.11 -16.69 -0.26
C TYR A 404 23.48 -15.50 -1.15
N VAL A 405 24.03 -14.48 -0.52
CA VAL A 405 24.67 -13.33 -1.18
C VAL A 405 26.17 -13.58 -1.25
N GLY A 406 26.70 -13.66 -2.44
CA GLY A 406 28.11 -13.97 -2.66
C GLY A 406 29.06 -12.85 -2.23
N PRO A 407 30.38 -13.08 -2.34
CA PRO A 407 31.40 -12.07 -2.00
C PRO A 407 31.34 -10.81 -2.86
N ASP A 408 30.75 -10.89 -4.05
CA ASP A 408 30.52 -9.76 -4.95
C ASP A 408 29.25 -8.95 -4.58
N GLY A 409 28.50 -9.39 -3.56
CA GLY A 409 27.25 -8.77 -3.11
C GLY A 409 26.01 -9.20 -3.86
N ARG A 410 26.12 -10.13 -4.82
CA ARG A 410 25.00 -10.59 -5.63
C ARG A 410 24.39 -11.88 -5.11
N LYS A 411 23.12 -12.06 -5.38
CA LYS A 411 22.43 -13.33 -5.14
C LYS A 411 23.06 -14.46 -5.94
N VAL A 412 23.34 -15.57 -5.27
CA VAL A 412 23.80 -16.81 -5.90
C VAL A 412 22.58 -17.69 -6.22
N TYR A 413 22.52 -18.21 -7.45
CA TYR A 413 21.30 -18.86 -7.96
C TYR A 413 21.32 -20.38 -7.93
N SER A 414 22.45 -21.00 -7.61
CA SER A 414 22.55 -22.47 -7.64
C SER A 414 23.80 -22.98 -6.96
N GLY A 415 23.82 -24.28 -6.73
CA GLY A 415 24.99 -25.01 -6.22
C GLY A 415 25.00 -25.18 -4.71
N THR A 416 26.03 -25.90 -4.25
CA THR A 416 26.32 -26.10 -2.84
C THR A 416 27.47 -25.18 -2.43
N HIS A 417 27.24 -24.40 -1.39
CA HIS A 417 28.21 -23.43 -0.87
C HIS A 417 28.47 -23.68 0.62
N ILE A 418 29.67 -23.35 1.08
CA ILE A 418 29.98 -23.34 2.51
C ILE A 418 30.09 -21.88 2.94
N VAL A 419 29.10 -21.41 3.66
CA VAL A 419 28.99 -20.03 4.12
C VAL A 419 29.21 -19.99 5.63
N HIS A 420 30.34 -19.46 6.06
CA HIS A 420 30.76 -19.41 7.48
C HIS A 420 30.66 -20.77 8.20
N GLY A 421 30.95 -21.89 7.46
CA GLY A 421 30.90 -23.26 7.98
C GLY A 421 29.53 -23.95 7.90
N GLU A 422 28.50 -23.27 7.41
CA GLU A 422 27.20 -23.85 7.09
C GLU A 422 27.17 -24.29 5.62
N GLU A 423 26.70 -25.53 5.36
CA GLU A 423 26.41 -26.00 4.01
C GLU A 423 25.07 -25.45 3.54
N VAL A 424 25.08 -24.72 2.43
CA VAL A 424 23.92 -24.08 1.82
C VAL A 424 23.71 -24.65 0.43
N ASN A 425 22.60 -25.36 0.24
CA ASN A 425 22.22 -25.95 -1.04
C ASN A 425 21.12 -25.10 -1.68
N LEU A 426 21.38 -24.53 -2.85
CA LEU A 426 20.52 -23.57 -3.52
C LEU A 426 19.68 -24.22 -4.61
N ILE A 427 18.40 -23.84 -4.67
CA ILE A 427 17.46 -24.28 -5.70
C ILE A 427 17.64 -23.43 -6.95
N VAL A 428 17.83 -24.09 -8.08
CA VAL A 428 17.99 -23.43 -9.38
C VAL A 428 16.69 -22.70 -9.76
N GLY A 429 16.85 -21.45 -10.16
CA GLY A 429 15.76 -20.57 -10.57
C GLY A 429 15.72 -19.30 -9.74
N ASP A 430 15.24 -19.35 -8.52
CA ASP A 430 15.21 -18.19 -7.63
C ASP A 430 16.38 -18.11 -6.65
N GLY A 431 17.17 -19.20 -6.52
CA GLY A 431 18.39 -19.23 -5.69
C GLY A 431 18.14 -19.30 -4.19
N HIS A 432 16.95 -19.69 -3.74
CA HIS A 432 16.72 -19.89 -2.30
C HIS A 432 17.35 -21.19 -1.81
N GLN A 433 17.66 -21.27 -0.51
CA GLN A 433 18.13 -22.49 0.13
C GLN A 433 17.02 -23.55 0.15
N GLY A 434 17.32 -24.75 -0.32
CA GLY A 434 16.35 -25.85 -0.41
C GLY A 434 16.05 -26.47 0.95
N PHE A 435 14.78 -26.81 1.18
CA PHE A 435 14.29 -27.54 2.34
C PHE A 435 13.13 -28.44 1.91
N GLY A 436 13.34 -29.77 1.89
CA GLY A 436 12.32 -30.73 1.45
C GLY A 436 12.01 -30.58 -0.06
N GLU A 437 13.00 -30.37 -0.90
CA GLU A 437 12.80 -30.14 -2.33
C GLU A 437 14.00 -30.57 -3.17
N PHE A 438 13.79 -30.69 -4.47
CA PHE A 438 14.85 -30.97 -5.44
C PHE A 438 15.47 -29.66 -5.94
N THR A 439 16.75 -29.74 -6.32
CA THR A 439 17.51 -28.54 -6.74
C THR A 439 17.05 -27.94 -8.07
N TYR A 440 16.26 -28.67 -8.87
CA TYR A 440 15.72 -28.22 -10.14
C TYR A 440 14.19 -28.36 -10.21
N TYR A 441 13.57 -27.62 -11.14
CA TYR A 441 12.14 -27.71 -11.43
C TYR A 441 11.68 -29.13 -11.77
N ALA A 442 10.37 -29.37 -11.59
CA ALA A 442 9.74 -30.66 -11.80
C ALA A 442 10.41 -31.79 -10.96
N ASP A 443 10.79 -31.44 -9.75
CA ASP A 443 11.41 -32.35 -8.79
C ASP A 443 12.59 -33.12 -9.41
N SER A 444 13.52 -32.43 -10.05
CA SER A 444 14.72 -33.01 -10.63
C SER A 444 16.00 -32.54 -9.94
N GLY A 445 17.12 -33.18 -10.22
CA GLY A 445 18.41 -32.92 -9.55
C GLY A 445 18.55 -33.59 -8.19
N ASP A 446 19.36 -33.00 -7.32
CA ASP A 446 19.60 -33.50 -5.97
C ASP A 446 18.44 -33.15 -5.03
N TYR A 447 18.09 -34.07 -4.14
CA TYR A 447 17.08 -33.80 -3.11
C TYR A 447 17.77 -33.20 -1.87
N ILE A 448 17.27 -32.06 -1.43
CA ILE A 448 17.68 -31.38 -0.21
C ILE A 448 16.65 -31.68 0.89
N GLY A 449 17.10 -32.31 1.96
CA GLY A 449 16.24 -32.65 3.10
C GLY A 449 15.69 -31.43 3.84
N PHE A 450 14.76 -31.65 4.75
CA PHE A 450 14.22 -30.58 5.61
C PHE A 450 15.24 -29.99 6.59
N ASP A 451 16.44 -30.58 6.68
CA ASP A 451 17.59 -30.05 7.40
C ASP A 451 18.51 -29.17 6.55
N GLY A 452 18.12 -28.93 5.30
CA GLY A 452 18.88 -28.11 4.33
C GLY A 452 20.07 -28.84 3.69
N LYS A 453 20.26 -30.14 3.96
CA LYS A 453 21.39 -30.92 3.47
C LYS A 453 21.00 -31.84 2.32
N LYS A 454 21.92 -32.09 1.42
CA LYS A 454 21.75 -33.06 0.35
C LYS A 454 21.58 -34.47 0.94
N VAL A 455 20.52 -35.17 0.52
CA VAL A 455 20.27 -36.56 0.90
C VAL A 455 21.07 -37.50 0.00
N THR A 456 21.97 -38.27 0.59
CA THR A 456 22.82 -39.24 -0.11
C THR A 456 22.56 -40.70 0.28
N LYS A 457 21.63 -40.95 1.19
CA LYS A 457 21.23 -42.29 1.63
C LYS A 457 20.02 -42.78 0.88
N ALA A 458 19.95 -44.08 0.58
CA ALA A 458 18.77 -44.71 0.03
C ALA A 458 17.58 -44.57 1.01
N GLY A 459 16.40 -44.25 0.49
CA GLY A 459 15.20 -44.15 1.28
C GLY A 459 14.09 -43.34 0.62
N PHE A 460 12.91 -43.39 1.26
CA PHE A 460 11.81 -42.55 0.88
C PHE A 460 12.07 -41.09 1.31
N VAL A 461 11.77 -40.19 0.39
CA VAL A 461 11.80 -38.73 0.63
C VAL A 461 10.48 -38.12 0.21
N LYS A 462 10.11 -37.06 0.91
CA LYS A 462 8.87 -36.33 0.67
C LYS A 462 9.15 -34.86 0.44
N THR A 463 8.67 -34.29 -0.66
CA THR A 463 8.84 -32.86 -0.92
C THR A 463 7.86 -32.02 -0.07
N LYS A 464 8.15 -30.73 0.05
CA LYS A 464 7.24 -29.74 0.69
C LYS A 464 5.84 -29.72 0.06
N ASP A 465 5.73 -30.10 -1.23
CA ASP A 465 4.48 -30.18 -1.98
C ASP A 465 3.79 -31.56 -1.87
N ASN A 466 4.21 -32.38 -0.87
CA ASN A 466 3.69 -33.72 -0.60
C ASN A 466 3.97 -34.77 -1.69
N HIS A 467 4.91 -34.54 -2.59
CA HIS A 467 5.35 -35.56 -3.53
C HIS A 467 6.30 -36.54 -2.86
N TRP A 468 6.11 -37.83 -3.09
CA TRP A 468 6.97 -38.88 -2.56
C TRP A 468 7.85 -39.46 -3.63
N TYR A 469 9.08 -39.76 -3.27
CA TYR A 469 10.10 -40.39 -4.11
C TYR A 469 10.88 -41.43 -3.31
N TYR A 470 11.55 -42.33 -4.00
CA TYR A 470 12.57 -43.15 -3.35
C TYR A 470 13.91 -42.87 -4.05
N LEU A 471 14.89 -42.53 -3.26
CA LEU A 471 16.25 -42.32 -3.74
C LEU A 471 17.08 -43.57 -3.52
N ASP A 472 17.94 -43.93 -4.49
CA ASP A 472 18.97 -44.97 -4.32
C ASP A 472 20.13 -44.43 -3.43
N GLY A 473 21.11 -45.28 -3.11
CA GLY A 473 22.27 -44.88 -2.31
C GLY A 473 23.22 -43.86 -2.99
N LYS A 474 22.89 -43.43 -4.23
CA LYS A 474 23.60 -42.39 -4.98
C LYS A 474 22.81 -41.11 -5.12
N GLY A 475 21.59 -41.11 -4.62
CA GLY A 475 20.66 -39.99 -4.74
C GLY A 475 19.81 -39.97 -6.01
N ASN A 476 19.89 -41.05 -6.85
CA ASN A 476 19.05 -41.13 -8.04
C ASN A 476 17.64 -41.61 -7.67
N LYS A 477 16.64 -41.08 -8.33
CA LYS A 477 15.25 -41.51 -8.15
C LYS A 477 15.03 -42.89 -8.78
N LEU A 478 14.32 -43.75 -8.09
CA LEU A 478 13.77 -44.96 -8.69
C LEU A 478 12.57 -44.60 -9.56
N VAL A 479 12.37 -45.40 -10.60
CA VAL A 479 11.28 -45.28 -11.59
C VAL A 479 10.65 -46.63 -11.89
N SER A 480 9.45 -46.60 -12.44
CA SER A 480 8.69 -47.80 -12.78
C SER A 480 8.31 -48.63 -11.55
N VAL A 481 8.02 -49.90 -11.72
CA VAL A 481 7.72 -50.84 -10.64
C VAL A 481 9.01 -51.20 -9.89
N GLN A 482 8.97 -51.10 -8.55
CA GLN A 482 10.07 -51.43 -7.67
C GLN A 482 9.60 -52.25 -6.48
N VAL A 483 10.39 -53.22 -6.05
CA VAL A 483 10.16 -53.93 -4.79
C VAL A 483 11.18 -53.43 -3.76
N ILE A 484 10.67 -52.85 -2.71
CA ILE A 484 11.47 -52.22 -1.64
C ILE A 484 10.99 -52.84 -0.32
N ASP A 485 11.90 -53.45 0.43
CA ASP A 485 11.63 -54.09 1.73
C ASP A 485 10.47 -55.12 1.67
N GLY A 486 10.30 -55.80 0.52
CA GLY A 486 9.29 -56.84 0.30
C GLY A 486 7.92 -56.32 -0.11
N GLU A 487 7.75 -55.02 -0.32
CA GLU A 487 6.54 -54.41 -0.82
C GLU A 487 6.77 -53.81 -2.22
N LEU A 488 5.74 -53.83 -3.08
CA LEU A 488 5.80 -53.29 -4.42
C LEU A 488 5.29 -51.85 -4.46
N TYR A 489 6.05 -51.01 -5.15
CA TYR A 489 5.77 -49.60 -5.36
C TYR A 489 5.84 -49.27 -6.85
N TYR A 490 5.17 -48.17 -7.22
CA TYR A 490 5.31 -47.62 -8.57
C TYR A 490 5.73 -46.15 -8.52
N PHE A 491 6.77 -45.86 -9.29
CA PHE A 491 7.30 -44.51 -9.46
C PHE A 491 7.15 -44.09 -10.93
N GLY A 492 6.31 -43.09 -11.18
CA GLY A 492 5.86 -42.72 -12.50
C GLY A 492 6.94 -42.14 -13.42
N LEU A 493 6.67 -42.23 -14.72
CA LEU A 493 7.37 -41.46 -15.74
C LEU A 493 6.75 -40.04 -15.80
N PRO A 494 7.45 -39.04 -16.34
CA PRO A 494 6.92 -37.69 -16.42
C PRO A 494 5.66 -37.63 -17.27
N THR A 495 4.58 -37.18 -16.66
CA THR A 495 3.26 -36.98 -17.30
C THR A 495 2.67 -35.65 -16.77
N ARG A 496 1.49 -35.25 -17.25
CA ARG A 496 0.78 -34.11 -16.69
C ARG A 496 0.42 -34.26 -15.20
N LYS A 497 0.31 -35.52 -14.73
CA LYS A 497 -0.05 -35.87 -13.35
C LYS A 497 1.17 -36.12 -12.46
N TYR A 498 2.28 -36.65 -13.04
CA TYR A 498 3.44 -37.07 -12.27
C TYR A 498 4.73 -36.42 -12.77
N TYR A 499 5.61 -36.10 -11.82
CA TYR A 499 7.01 -35.82 -12.10
C TYR A 499 7.80 -37.14 -12.21
N TYR A 500 8.92 -37.11 -12.90
CA TYR A 500 9.80 -38.27 -13.07
C TYR A 500 10.19 -38.86 -11.70
N GLY A 501 9.88 -40.14 -11.50
CA GLY A 501 10.13 -40.86 -10.26
C GLY A 501 9.15 -40.57 -9.12
N MET A 502 8.08 -39.81 -9.33
CA MET A 502 7.06 -39.54 -8.31
C MET A 502 6.30 -40.81 -7.97
N GLN A 503 6.15 -41.13 -6.67
CA GLN A 503 5.40 -42.29 -6.21
C GLN A 503 3.89 -42.12 -6.48
N SER A 504 3.28 -43.15 -7.10
CA SER A 504 1.83 -43.24 -7.24
C SER A 504 1.20 -43.68 -5.93
N ARG A 505 0.05 -43.12 -5.57
CA ARG A 505 -0.72 -43.41 -4.36
C ARG A 505 -2.21 -43.23 -4.59
N GLY A 506 -3.03 -44.07 -3.93
CA GLY A 506 -4.49 -43.98 -3.95
C GLY A 506 -5.04 -44.13 -5.36
N GLU A 507 -4.49 -45.01 -6.18
CA GLU A 507 -4.92 -45.17 -7.58
C GLU A 507 -4.66 -46.58 -8.10
N LEU A 508 -5.40 -46.88 -9.14
CA LEU A 508 -5.26 -48.14 -9.90
C LEU A 508 -4.40 -47.86 -11.14
N ILE A 509 -3.30 -48.60 -11.27
CA ILE A 509 -2.35 -48.41 -12.36
C ILE A 509 -2.21 -49.68 -13.22
N TYR A 510 -1.81 -49.50 -14.47
CA TYR A 510 -1.42 -50.56 -15.41
C TYR A 510 0.09 -50.45 -15.61
N ALA A 511 0.83 -51.44 -15.15
CA ALA A 511 2.29 -51.42 -15.25
C ALA A 511 2.88 -52.78 -15.59
N TYR A 512 4.07 -52.78 -16.17
CA TYR A 512 4.83 -53.97 -16.46
C TYR A 512 5.78 -54.28 -15.31
N TYR A 513 5.65 -55.46 -14.71
CA TYR A 513 6.62 -56.00 -13.77
C TYR A 513 7.27 -57.20 -14.38
N SER A 514 8.54 -57.13 -14.68
CA SER A 514 9.22 -58.12 -15.54
C SER A 514 10.21 -58.97 -14.81
N ASP A 515 9.77 -59.87 -13.90
CA ASP A 515 10.69 -60.93 -13.47
C ASP A 515 10.35 -62.33 -14.02
N THR A 516 9.17 -62.54 -14.58
CA THR A 516 8.79 -63.89 -15.06
C THR A 516 8.05 -63.95 -16.39
N ILE A 517 7.47 -62.85 -16.89
CA ILE A 517 6.76 -62.83 -18.18
C ILE A 517 7.04 -61.50 -18.90
N PRO A 518 7.93 -61.50 -19.90
CA PRO A 518 8.14 -60.31 -20.73
C PRO A 518 6.84 -59.94 -21.46
N ASN A 519 6.42 -58.65 -21.36
CA ASN A 519 5.28 -58.03 -22.08
C ASN A 519 3.87 -58.25 -21.53
N SER A 520 3.66 -58.64 -20.26
CA SER A 520 2.34 -58.58 -19.65
C SER A 520 2.19 -57.37 -18.73
N SER A 521 1.23 -56.47 -19.00
CA SER A 521 0.86 -55.42 -18.06
C SER A 521 -0.10 -56.00 -17.03
N HIS A 522 0.14 -55.71 -15.78
CA HIS A 522 -0.71 -56.07 -14.66
C HIS A 522 -1.38 -54.84 -14.07
N ILE A 523 -2.48 -55.07 -13.38
CA ILE A 523 -3.26 -54.03 -12.70
C ILE A 523 -2.90 -54.07 -11.23
N TYR A 524 -2.46 -52.94 -10.69
CA TYR A 524 -2.11 -52.76 -9.29
C TYR A 524 -2.98 -51.65 -8.70
N TYR A 525 -3.35 -51.76 -7.44
CA TYR A 525 -3.84 -50.64 -6.66
C TYR A 525 -2.79 -50.26 -5.65
N LEU A 526 -2.44 -48.98 -5.64
CA LEU A 526 -1.42 -48.42 -4.75
C LEU A 526 -2.12 -47.73 -3.58
N ASP A 527 -1.89 -48.20 -2.38
CA ASP A 527 -2.50 -47.69 -1.16
C ASP A 527 -2.27 -46.19 -0.99
N GLU A 528 -3.29 -45.46 -0.61
CA GLU A 528 -3.23 -43.99 -0.49
C GLU A 528 -2.23 -43.52 0.58
N ALA A 529 -2.19 -44.22 1.72
CA ALA A 529 -1.35 -43.80 2.83
C ALA A 529 0.13 -44.17 2.65
N THR A 530 0.41 -45.36 2.14
CA THR A 530 1.76 -45.93 2.04
C THR A 530 2.33 -45.86 0.61
N GLY A 531 1.48 -45.90 -0.41
CA GLY A 531 1.84 -46.09 -1.81
C GLY A 531 2.31 -47.51 -2.14
N ALA A 532 2.24 -48.46 -1.21
CA ALA A 532 2.51 -49.87 -1.46
C ALA A 532 1.33 -50.53 -2.23
N ALA A 533 1.63 -51.47 -3.13
CA ALA A 533 0.61 -52.19 -3.81
C ALA A 533 -0.13 -53.14 -2.85
N LEU A 534 -1.45 -53.21 -2.98
CA LEU A 534 -2.27 -54.11 -2.18
C LEU A 534 -1.94 -55.58 -2.48
N LYS A 535 -2.07 -56.46 -1.46
CA LYS A 535 -1.72 -57.86 -1.53
C LYS A 535 -2.70 -58.70 -0.74
N ASN A 536 -3.16 -59.81 -1.30
CA ASN A 536 -4.06 -60.80 -0.68
C ASN A 536 -5.32 -60.17 -0.07
N GLN A 537 -5.95 -59.21 -0.77
CA GLN A 537 -7.14 -58.54 -0.26
C GLN A 537 -8.04 -58.00 -1.38
N TYR A 538 -9.33 -57.87 -1.00
CA TYR A 538 -10.30 -57.15 -1.82
C TYR A 538 -10.14 -55.64 -1.65
N HIS A 539 -10.41 -54.92 -2.74
CA HIS A 539 -10.50 -53.48 -2.71
C HIS A 539 -11.56 -53.00 -3.72
N GLU A 540 -12.34 -52.00 -3.30
CA GLU A 540 -13.31 -51.36 -4.18
C GLU A 540 -12.70 -50.10 -4.79
N TRP A 541 -12.76 -49.97 -6.10
CA TRP A 541 -12.30 -48.80 -6.84
C TRP A 541 -13.34 -48.41 -7.89
N GLU A 542 -13.81 -47.15 -7.80
CA GLU A 542 -14.82 -46.58 -8.72
C GLU A 542 -16.05 -47.49 -8.87
N GLY A 543 -16.60 -48.02 -7.76
CA GLY A 543 -17.78 -48.86 -7.74
C GLY A 543 -17.57 -50.27 -8.29
N SER A 544 -16.33 -50.70 -8.50
CA SER A 544 -15.97 -52.04 -8.94
C SER A 544 -15.05 -52.70 -7.94
N TRP A 545 -15.27 -53.99 -7.66
CA TRP A 545 -14.45 -54.79 -6.77
C TRP A 545 -13.33 -55.49 -7.49
N TYR A 546 -12.17 -55.53 -6.88
CA TYR A 546 -10.97 -56.22 -7.33
C TYR A 546 -10.44 -57.08 -6.20
N TYR A 547 -9.69 -58.12 -6.52
CA TYR A 547 -8.88 -58.85 -5.54
C TYR A 547 -7.42 -58.83 -6.00
N PHE A 548 -6.58 -58.25 -5.19
CA PHE A 548 -5.15 -58.21 -5.42
C PHE A 548 -4.52 -59.46 -4.79
N GLY A 549 -3.93 -60.31 -5.63
CA GLY A 549 -3.38 -61.60 -5.20
C GLY A 549 -2.02 -61.49 -4.51
N PRO A 550 -1.35 -62.65 -4.28
CA PRO A 550 -0.07 -62.72 -3.58
C PRO A 550 1.08 -62.00 -4.32
N ASN A 551 0.92 -61.75 -5.60
CA ASN A 551 1.90 -61.05 -6.43
C ASN A 551 1.50 -59.57 -6.68
N TRP A 552 0.69 -58.96 -5.81
CA TRP A 552 0.23 -57.57 -5.80
C TRP A 552 -0.69 -57.12 -6.92
N TYR A 553 -0.90 -57.94 -7.99
CA TYR A 553 -1.77 -57.58 -9.10
C TYR A 553 -3.18 -58.13 -8.96
N ALA A 554 -4.14 -57.47 -9.60
CA ALA A 554 -5.52 -57.91 -9.67
C ALA A 554 -5.64 -59.25 -10.35
N LEU A 555 -6.33 -60.18 -9.73
CA LEU A 555 -6.61 -61.50 -10.31
C LEU A 555 -7.63 -61.37 -11.44
N THR A 556 -7.57 -62.31 -12.40
CA THR A 556 -8.49 -62.41 -13.55
C THR A 556 -8.95 -63.86 -13.72
N GLY A 557 -10.07 -64.07 -14.42
CA GLY A 557 -10.63 -65.38 -14.64
C GLY A 557 -11.32 -65.96 -13.40
N GLU A 558 -11.58 -67.28 -13.44
CA GLU A 558 -12.10 -68.01 -12.29
C GLU A 558 -11.05 -68.13 -11.19
N GLN A 559 -11.45 -67.82 -9.98
CA GLN A 559 -10.62 -67.87 -8.77
C GLN A 559 -11.39 -68.49 -7.64
N THR A 560 -10.67 -69.07 -6.67
CA THR A 560 -11.26 -69.51 -5.40
C THR A 560 -10.57 -68.72 -4.29
N ILE A 561 -11.31 -67.83 -3.62
CA ILE A 561 -10.82 -66.99 -2.57
C ILE A 561 -11.58 -67.36 -1.31
N ASP A 562 -10.86 -67.73 -0.24
CA ASP A 562 -11.44 -68.21 1.02
C ASP A 562 -12.50 -69.31 0.85
N ASN A 563 -12.22 -70.27 -0.06
CA ASN A 563 -13.09 -71.34 -0.47
C ASN A 563 -14.38 -70.92 -1.21
N VAL A 564 -14.45 -69.67 -1.64
CA VAL A 564 -15.57 -69.11 -2.44
C VAL A 564 -15.16 -69.02 -3.89
N PRO A 565 -15.85 -69.67 -4.84
CA PRO A 565 -15.62 -69.48 -6.27
C PRO A 565 -16.10 -68.09 -6.70
N VAL A 566 -15.25 -67.34 -7.36
CA VAL A 566 -15.52 -66.00 -7.88
C VAL A 566 -14.92 -65.84 -9.28
N TYR A 567 -15.33 -64.82 -10.00
CA TYR A 567 -14.78 -64.53 -11.33
C TYR A 567 -14.40 -63.07 -11.42
N PHE A 568 -13.26 -62.84 -12.04
CA PHE A 568 -12.80 -61.50 -12.39
C PHE A 568 -12.62 -61.36 -13.89
N HIS A 569 -13.17 -60.32 -14.47
CA HIS A 569 -13.00 -60.04 -15.90
C HIS A 569 -11.52 -59.78 -16.24
N SER A 570 -11.19 -59.76 -17.53
CA SER A 570 -9.82 -59.47 -17.99
C SER A 570 -9.27 -58.10 -17.55
N ASN A 571 -10.13 -57.16 -17.15
CA ASN A 571 -9.78 -55.87 -16.57
C ASN A 571 -9.70 -55.91 -15.04
N GLY A 572 -9.71 -57.08 -14.41
CA GLY A 572 -9.63 -57.30 -12.97
C GLY A 572 -10.91 -57.03 -12.17
N LYS A 573 -11.99 -56.57 -12.79
CA LYS A 573 -13.26 -56.30 -12.10
C LYS A 573 -13.99 -57.59 -11.76
N GLN A 574 -14.43 -57.70 -10.50
CA GLN A 574 -15.21 -58.85 -10.05
C GLN A 574 -16.58 -58.88 -10.73
N ALA A 575 -16.96 -60.04 -11.26
CA ALA A 575 -18.31 -60.27 -11.75
C ALA A 575 -19.29 -60.29 -10.57
N LYS A 576 -20.30 -59.41 -10.62
CA LYS A 576 -21.37 -59.31 -9.62
C LYS A 576 -22.71 -59.04 -10.29
N GLY A 577 -23.73 -59.86 -9.98
CA GLY A 577 -25.09 -59.71 -10.52
C GLY A 577 -25.18 -60.00 -12.01
N GLU A 578 -24.29 -60.82 -12.56
CA GLU A 578 -24.21 -61.06 -13.98
C GLU A 578 -23.94 -62.54 -14.35
N LEU A 579 -24.29 -62.85 -15.56
CA LEU A 579 -23.96 -64.16 -16.21
C LEU A 579 -22.59 -64.02 -16.86
N VAL A 580 -21.73 -65.00 -16.63
CA VAL A 580 -20.42 -65.09 -17.26
C VAL A 580 -20.29 -66.48 -17.91
N THR A 581 -19.78 -66.53 -19.14
CA THR A 581 -19.49 -67.82 -19.80
C THR A 581 -18.00 -68.11 -19.63
N VAL A 582 -17.71 -69.25 -19.01
CA VAL A 582 -16.36 -69.76 -18.80
C VAL A 582 -16.29 -71.16 -19.41
N ASP A 583 -15.36 -71.40 -20.32
CA ASP A 583 -15.18 -72.70 -21.04
C ASP A 583 -16.48 -73.28 -21.62
N GLY A 584 -17.34 -72.40 -22.16
CA GLY A 584 -18.62 -72.75 -22.76
C GLY A 584 -19.75 -73.03 -21.78
N LYS A 585 -19.54 -72.90 -20.48
CA LYS A 585 -20.52 -73.05 -19.43
C LYS A 585 -20.95 -71.70 -18.90
N ILE A 586 -22.23 -71.51 -18.56
CA ILE A 586 -22.78 -70.28 -18.04
C ILE A 586 -22.78 -70.36 -16.51
N HIS A 587 -22.24 -69.35 -15.84
CA HIS A 587 -22.28 -69.22 -14.41
C HIS A 587 -22.90 -67.86 -14.03
N TYR A 588 -23.58 -67.79 -12.88
CA TYR A 588 -24.09 -66.59 -12.34
C TYR A 588 -23.36 -66.23 -11.02
N TYR A 589 -22.91 -64.99 -10.93
CA TYR A 589 -22.23 -64.49 -9.75
C TYR A 589 -23.14 -63.55 -8.97
N ASP A 590 -23.31 -63.82 -7.67
CA ASP A 590 -24.20 -63.09 -6.77
C ASP A 590 -23.95 -61.59 -6.79
N ALA A 591 -25.00 -60.78 -6.77
CA ALA A 591 -24.90 -59.35 -6.93
C ALA A 591 -24.21 -58.66 -5.73
N ASN A 592 -24.27 -59.22 -4.52
CA ASN A 592 -23.69 -58.66 -3.34
C ASN A 592 -22.28 -59.18 -3.06
N SER A 593 -22.15 -60.52 -3.00
CA SER A 593 -20.88 -61.17 -2.65
C SER A 593 -19.98 -61.43 -3.87
N GLY A 594 -20.52 -61.53 -5.06
CA GLY A 594 -19.78 -61.99 -6.25
C GLY A 594 -19.43 -63.47 -6.20
N ALA A 595 -20.01 -64.25 -5.28
CA ALA A 595 -19.84 -65.70 -5.24
C ALA A 595 -20.60 -66.41 -6.38
N ARG A 596 -19.99 -67.46 -6.98
CA ARG A 596 -20.68 -68.29 -7.95
C ARG A 596 -21.83 -69.02 -7.24
N LEU A 597 -23.03 -68.90 -7.81
CA LEU A 597 -24.21 -69.59 -7.27
C LEU A 597 -24.33 -70.98 -7.80
N SER A 598 -24.82 -71.92 -6.99
CA SER A 598 -25.05 -73.32 -7.34
C SER A 598 -26.29 -73.81 -6.60
N ASN A 599 -26.87 -74.91 -7.12
CA ASN A 599 -28.08 -75.56 -6.61
C ASN A 599 -29.26 -74.60 -6.42
N ILE A 600 -29.50 -73.69 -7.40
CA ILE A 600 -30.51 -72.66 -7.29
C ILE A 600 -31.10 -72.31 -8.67
N ASP A 601 -32.39 -71.97 -8.67
CA ASP A 601 -33.07 -71.35 -9.83
C ASP A 601 -33.13 -69.82 -9.65
N ILE A 602 -32.70 -69.10 -10.68
CA ILE A 602 -32.70 -67.64 -10.66
C ILE A 602 -33.29 -67.10 -11.96
N THR A 603 -34.18 -66.12 -11.82
CA THR A 603 -34.70 -65.34 -12.95
C THR A 603 -33.87 -64.12 -13.20
N ILE A 604 -33.22 -64.03 -14.34
CA ILE A 604 -32.33 -62.91 -14.70
C ILE A 604 -32.90 -62.30 -16.00
N LYS A 605 -33.28 -61.04 -15.95
CA LYS A 605 -33.84 -60.26 -17.06
C LYS A 605 -35.02 -60.98 -17.74
N GLY A 606 -35.84 -61.72 -16.96
CA GLY A 606 -37.04 -62.40 -17.44
C GLY A 606 -36.79 -63.84 -17.98
N GLN A 607 -35.58 -64.36 -17.92
CA GLN A 607 -35.18 -65.69 -18.21
C GLN A 607 -34.81 -66.45 -16.94
N THR A 608 -35.31 -67.66 -16.75
CA THR A 608 -35.01 -68.48 -15.57
C THR A 608 -33.95 -69.52 -15.93
N TYR A 609 -32.91 -69.55 -15.13
CA TYR A 609 -31.78 -70.48 -15.22
C TYR A 609 -31.76 -71.39 -14.00
N HIS A 610 -31.50 -72.65 -14.22
CA HIS A 610 -31.14 -73.62 -13.18
C HIS A 610 -29.61 -73.72 -13.10
N PHE A 611 -29.03 -73.53 -11.93
CA PHE A 611 -27.59 -73.71 -11.66
C PHE A 611 -27.40 -75.00 -10.89
N ASP A 612 -26.67 -75.96 -11.45
CA ASP A 612 -26.39 -77.29 -10.88
C ASP A 612 -25.44 -77.18 -9.66
N ALA A 613 -25.01 -78.34 -9.07
CA ALA A 613 -24.10 -78.34 -7.90
C ALA A 613 -22.74 -77.73 -8.19
N ASP A 614 -22.29 -77.73 -9.44
CA ASP A 614 -21.05 -77.14 -9.89
C ASP A 614 -21.25 -75.66 -10.35
N GLY A 615 -22.49 -75.15 -10.27
CA GLY A 615 -22.86 -73.82 -10.68
C GLY A 615 -22.98 -73.62 -12.19
N ASN A 616 -23.12 -74.69 -12.97
CA ASN A 616 -23.35 -74.57 -14.41
C ASN A 616 -24.82 -74.23 -14.67
N GLY A 617 -25.08 -73.18 -15.41
CA GLY A 617 -26.42 -72.70 -15.70
C GLY A 617 -27.03 -73.29 -16.95
N THR A 618 -28.31 -73.73 -16.84
CA THR A 618 -29.14 -74.17 -17.98
C THR A 618 -30.39 -73.28 -18.00
N LEU A 619 -30.72 -72.71 -19.14
CA LEU A 619 -31.95 -71.94 -19.33
C LEU A 619 -33.16 -72.92 -19.27
N ILE A 620 -34.12 -72.67 -18.37
CA ILE A 620 -35.28 -73.46 -18.12
C ILE A 620 -36.60 -72.78 -18.49
N SER A 621 -36.67 -71.48 -18.53
CA SER A 621 -37.84 -70.71 -18.99
C SER A 621 -37.50 -69.23 -19.37
#